data_1cd1d59a290f501ed7f23089d34037c6
#
_entry.id   1cd1d59a290f501ed7f23089d34037c6
#
_cell.length_a   1.000
_cell.length_b   1.000
_cell.length_c   1.000
_cell.angle_alpha   90.00
_cell.angle_beta   90.00
_cell.angle_gamma   90.00
#
_symmetry.space_group_name_H-M   'P 1'
#
loop_
_entity.id
_entity.type
_entity.pdbx_description
1 polymer ?
#
loop_
_entity_poly.entity_id
_entity_poly.type
_entity_poly.pdbx_seq_one_letter_code
_entity_poly.pdbx_strand_id
1 'polypeptide(L)'
;MTDTAPALDPITVEVIGAALSSIVEETGAEAVHPGYGFLSENAEFAEACAANGIAFVGPTPQQLREFGLKHEARAIAEKAGVPLAPGTDLLQSLDDAKQAALQIGYPVMLKSTAGGGGIGLSRCNNEDELVAAFESVKRLGESFFSDSGVFIERFVARARHVEVQIFGDGNGTVLALGERECSLQRRNQKVVEETPAPNLPQATREQLHASAVRLGQTVKYR
;
A
#
# COMPACT_ATOMS: atom_id res chain seq x y z
N MET A 1 14.60 4.01 7.19
CA MET A 1 13.92 5.18 6.64
C MET A 1 13.19 4.68 5.43
N THR A 2 11.94 4.38 5.58
CA THR A 2 11.05 4.25 4.45
C THR A 2 10.39 5.60 4.37
N ASP A 3 10.93 6.38 3.50
CA ASP A 3 10.30 7.59 3.05
C ASP A 3 9.03 7.18 2.29
N THR A 4 7.90 7.19 2.97
CA THR A 4 6.70 7.57 2.26
C THR A 4 6.93 9.03 1.92
N ALA A 5 7.04 9.31 0.64
CA ALA A 5 7.26 10.68 0.20
C ALA A 5 6.19 11.56 0.86
N PRO A 6 6.58 12.65 1.53
CA PRO A 6 5.60 13.66 1.92
C PRO A 6 4.82 14.06 0.67
N ALA A 7 3.53 14.34 0.82
CA ALA A 7 2.77 14.95 -0.24
C ALA A 7 3.60 16.13 -0.78
N LEU A 8 3.82 16.14 -2.09
CA LEU A 8 4.56 17.24 -2.69
C LEU A 8 3.79 18.54 -2.41
N ASP A 9 4.45 19.57 -1.94
CA ASP A 9 3.80 20.87 -1.79
C ASP A 9 3.40 21.41 -3.18
N PRO A 10 2.45 22.35 -3.25
CA PRO A 10 1.98 22.90 -4.53
C PRO A 10 3.10 23.45 -5.42
N ILE A 11 4.16 24.03 -4.83
CA ILE A 11 5.32 24.55 -5.54
C ILE A 11 6.10 23.39 -6.18
N THR A 12 6.26 22.28 -5.46
CA THR A 12 6.95 21.09 -5.97
C THR A 12 6.18 20.45 -7.15
N VAL A 13 4.86 20.39 -7.08
CA VAL A 13 4.02 19.89 -8.19
C VAL A 13 4.13 20.79 -9.41
N GLU A 14 4.11 22.10 -9.23
CA GLU A 14 4.25 23.08 -10.32
C GLU A 14 5.64 22.98 -10.99
N VAL A 15 6.70 22.88 -10.21
CA VAL A 15 8.06 22.68 -10.71
C VAL A 15 8.20 21.35 -11.48
N ILE A 16 7.63 20.28 -10.97
CA ILE A 16 7.64 18.99 -11.67
C ILE A 16 6.84 19.07 -12.98
N GLY A 17 5.69 19.71 -12.98
CA GLY A 17 4.90 19.92 -14.18
C GLY A 17 5.65 20.70 -15.26
N ALA A 18 6.32 21.79 -14.88
CA ALA A 18 7.15 22.58 -15.80
C ALA A 18 8.34 21.78 -16.36
N ALA A 19 9.02 21.00 -15.51
CA ALA A 19 10.11 20.14 -15.94
C ALA A 19 9.65 19.04 -16.89
N LEU A 20 8.50 18.41 -16.63
CA LEU A 20 7.91 17.43 -17.52
C LEU A 20 7.57 18.03 -18.89
N SER A 21 6.96 19.21 -18.93
CA SER A 21 6.63 19.89 -20.18
C SER A 21 7.89 20.16 -21.01
N SER A 22 8.96 20.67 -20.38
CA SER A 22 10.23 20.92 -21.07
C SER A 22 10.85 19.64 -21.63
N ILE A 23 10.87 18.55 -20.83
CA ILE A 23 11.43 17.27 -21.28
C ILE A 23 10.62 16.70 -22.46
N VAL A 24 9.30 16.82 -22.43
CA VAL A 24 8.44 16.35 -23.53
C VAL A 24 8.67 17.16 -24.80
N GLU A 25 8.76 18.50 -24.69
CA GLU A 25 9.07 19.36 -25.85
C GLU A 25 10.42 19.01 -26.47
N GLU A 26 11.44 18.73 -25.64
CA GLU A 26 12.80 18.41 -26.11
C GLU A 26 12.92 16.99 -26.70
N THR A 27 12.21 16.02 -26.13
CA THR A 27 12.40 14.59 -26.44
C THR A 27 11.29 13.99 -27.29
N GLY A 28 10.12 14.62 -27.34
CA GLY A 28 8.92 14.04 -27.93
C GLY A 28 8.37 12.82 -27.17
N ALA A 29 8.69 12.66 -25.88
CA ALA A 29 8.25 11.54 -25.07
C ALA A 29 6.72 11.57 -24.85
N GLU A 30 6.05 10.47 -25.12
CA GLU A 30 4.59 10.33 -24.96
C GLU A 30 4.21 9.69 -23.63
N ALA A 31 5.16 9.06 -22.93
CA ALA A 31 4.92 8.34 -21.69
C ALA A 31 6.09 8.48 -20.71
N VAL A 32 5.81 8.35 -19.42
CA VAL A 32 6.79 8.27 -18.35
C VAL A 32 6.60 7.00 -17.54
N HIS A 33 7.69 6.25 -17.32
CA HIS A 33 7.75 5.17 -16.36
C HIS A 33 8.42 5.71 -15.08
N PRO A 34 7.70 5.74 -13.93
CA PRO A 34 8.19 6.39 -12.71
C PRO A 34 9.28 5.59 -11.96
N GLY A 35 9.64 4.41 -12.45
CA GLY A 35 10.45 3.46 -11.69
C GLY A 35 9.70 2.91 -10.48
N TYR A 36 10.40 2.67 -9.38
CA TYR A 36 9.85 2.25 -8.09
C TYR A 36 10.38 3.12 -6.92
N GLY A 37 10.62 4.38 -7.22
CA GLY A 37 10.92 5.42 -6.21
C GLY A 37 9.64 6.13 -5.76
N PHE A 38 9.81 7.24 -5.04
CA PHE A 38 8.70 8.00 -4.46
C PHE A 38 7.64 8.45 -5.46
N LEU A 39 8.03 8.78 -6.68
CA LEU A 39 7.11 9.25 -7.71
C LEU A 39 6.19 8.15 -8.23
N SER A 40 6.55 6.86 -8.07
CA SER A 40 5.72 5.74 -8.52
C SER A 40 4.42 5.58 -7.71
N GLU A 41 4.41 6.09 -6.49
CA GLU A 41 3.27 6.05 -5.57
C GLU A 41 2.62 7.43 -5.35
N ASN A 42 3.06 8.44 -6.11
CA ASN A 42 2.60 9.81 -5.94
C ASN A 42 1.46 10.14 -6.91
N ALA A 43 0.26 10.35 -6.36
CA ALA A 43 -0.93 10.66 -7.14
C ALA A 43 -0.84 12.03 -7.85
N GLU A 44 -0.22 13.02 -7.22
CA GLU A 44 -0.07 14.38 -7.77
C GLU A 44 0.89 14.38 -8.98
N PHE A 45 1.94 13.57 -8.94
CA PHE A 45 2.82 13.37 -10.07
C PHE A 45 2.09 12.72 -11.26
N ALA A 46 1.26 11.69 -10.99
CA ALA A 46 0.44 11.08 -12.03
C ALA A 46 -0.60 12.04 -12.62
N GLU A 47 -1.18 12.94 -11.81
CA GLU A 47 -2.04 14.04 -12.26
C GLU A 47 -1.28 15.05 -13.12
N ALA A 48 -0.07 15.44 -12.70
CA ALA A 48 0.77 16.35 -13.48
C ALA A 48 1.12 15.76 -14.85
N CYS A 49 1.42 14.45 -14.92
CA CYS A 49 1.62 13.76 -16.21
C CYS A 49 0.37 13.86 -17.09
N ALA A 50 -0.80 13.54 -16.55
CA ALA A 50 -2.06 13.58 -17.28
C ALA A 50 -2.40 15.01 -17.77
N ALA A 51 -2.19 16.03 -16.95
CA ALA A 51 -2.40 17.43 -17.29
C ALA A 51 -1.50 17.91 -18.45
N ASN A 52 -0.33 17.29 -18.62
CA ASN A 52 0.60 17.59 -19.70
C ASN A 52 0.47 16.63 -20.90
N GLY A 53 -0.57 15.80 -20.96
CA GLY A 53 -0.78 14.86 -22.05
C GLY A 53 0.20 13.69 -22.10
N ILE A 54 0.90 13.42 -20.99
CA ILE A 54 1.90 12.35 -20.86
C ILE A 54 1.23 11.13 -20.22
N ALA A 55 1.39 9.97 -20.84
CA ALA A 55 0.91 8.72 -20.26
C ALA A 55 1.80 8.32 -19.06
N PHE A 56 1.23 8.29 -17.86
CA PHE A 56 1.89 7.70 -16.70
C PHE A 56 1.77 6.17 -16.77
N VAL A 57 2.92 5.47 -16.83
CA VAL A 57 2.95 4.00 -16.85
C VAL A 57 2.80 3.48 -15.42
N GLY A 58 1.57 3.30 -15.00
CA GLY A 58 1.21 2.91 -13.65
C GLY A 58 -0.28 3.13 -13.38
N PRO A 59 -0.71 2.98 -12.11
CA PRO A 59 -2.10 3.18 -11.72
C PRO A 59 -2.58 4.62 -11.93
N THR A 60 -3.89 4.80 -12.01
CA THR A 60 -4.48 6.14 -12.06
C THR A 60 -4.25 6.90 -10.75
N PRO A 61 -4.30 8.25 -10.75
CA PRO A 61 -4.20 9.03 -9.51
C PRO A 61 -5.19 8.60 -8.43
N GLN A 62 -6.41 8.25 -8.82
CA GLN A 62 -7.43 7.74 -7.91
C GLN A 62 -7.01 6.40 -7.29
N GLN A 63 -6.52 5.46 -8.10
CA GLN A 63 -6.03 4.16 -7.62
C GLN A 63 -4.84 4.32 -6.68
N LEU A 64 -3.92 5.27 -6.98
CA LEU A 64 -2.81 5.59 -6.07
C LEU A 64 -3.31 6.06 -4.70
N ARG A 65 -4.34 6.90 -4.64
CA ARG A 65 -4.94 7.35 -3.38
C ARG A 65 -5.64 6.20 -2.64
N GLU A 66 -6.50 5.45 -3.34
CA GLU A 66 -7.26 4.34 -2.75
C GLU A 66 -6.35 3.26 -2.17
N PHE A 67 -5.30 2.87 -2.89
CA PHE A 67 -4.35 1.87 -2.39
C PHE A 67 -3.30 2.44 -1.43
N GLY A 68 -3.09 3.74 -1.43
CA GLY A 68 -2.23 4.44 -0.47
C GLY A 68 -2.77 4.40 0.96
N LEU A 69 -4.10 4.29 1.13
CA LEU A 69 -4.77 4.20 2.42
C LEU A 69 -5.08 2.74 2.76
N LYS A 70 -4.46 2.20 3.80
CA LYS A 70 -4.54 0.76 4.15
C LYS A 70 -5.97 0.28 4.41
N HIS A 71 -6.82 1.10 5.02
CA HIS A 71 -8.21 0.75 5.28
C HIS A 71 -9.04 0.71 3.99
N GLU A 72 -8.81 1.63 3.06
CA GLU A 72 -9.48 1.62 1.75
C GLU A 72 -9.02 0.41 0.92
N ALA A 73 -7.69 0.18 0.85
CA ALA A 73 -7.15 -0.99 0.18
C ALA A 73 -7.73 -2.30 0.75
N ARG A 74 -7.93 -2.38 2.07
CA ARG A 74 -8.54 -3.51 2.74
C ARG A 74 -10.00 -3.69 2.33
N ALA A 75 -10.80 -2.61 2.31
CA ALA A 75 -12.20 -2.64 1.89
C ALA A 75 -12.35 -3.07 0.42
N ILE A 76 -11.47 -2.60 -0.46
CA ILE A 76 -11.43 -3.03 -1.86
C ILE A 76 -11.09 -4.53 -1.96
N ALA A 77 -10.11 -5.00 -1.18
CA ALA A 77 -9.71 -6.40 -1.16
C ALA A 77 -10.86 -7.31 -0.66
N GLU A 78 -11.59 -6.90 0.37
CA GLU A 78 -12.76 -7.61 0.88
C GLU A 78 -13.86 -7.70 -0.19
N LYS A 79 -14.19 -6.58 -0.84
CA LYS A 79 -15.14 -6.53 -1.96
C LYS A 79 -14.71 -7.44 -3.12
N ALA A 80 -13.42 -7.55 -3.38
CA ALA A 80 -12.86 -8.44 -4.41
C ALA A 80 -12.80 -9.92 -3.98
N GLY A 81 -13.21 -10.26 -2.75
CA GLY A 81 -13.12 -11.62 -2.21
C GLY A 81 -11.68 -12.11 -2.03
N VAL A 82 -10.74 -11.19 -1.78
CA VAL A 82 -9.35 -11.53 -1.44
C VAL A 82 -9.28 -11.93 0.02
N PRO A 83 -8.64 -13.07 0.36
CA PRO A 83 -8.46 -13.47 1.74
C PRO A 83 -7.69 -12.40 2.53
N LEU A 84 -8.23 -11.98 3.66
CA LEU A 84 -7.64 -10.99 4.55
C LEU A 84 -7.29 -11.61 5.90
N ALA A 85 -6.23 -11.12 6.53
CA ALA A 85 -5.99 -11.40 7.93
C ALA A 85 -7.16 -10.85 8.78
N PRO A 86 -7.58 -11.54 9.84
CA PRO A 86 -8.56 -10.99 10.77
C PRO A 86 -8.14 -9.60 11.25
N GLY A 87 -9.02 -8.65 11.15
CA GLY A 87 -8.72 -7.26 11.47
C GLY A 87 -10.00 -6.43 11.55
N THR A 88 -9.85 -5.13 11.79
CA THR A 88 -10.95 -4.18 11.96
C THR A 88 -10.97 -3.16 10.84
N ASP A 89 -12.08 -2.47 10.71
CA ASP A 89 -12.15 -1.14 10.13
C ASP A 89 -11.49 -0.11 11.06
N LEU A 90 -11.64 1.19 10.73
CA LEU A 90 -11.16 2.27 11.55
C LEU A 90 -11.76 2.24 12.95
N LEU A 91 -10.91 2.26 13.95
CA LEU A 91 -11.31 2.29 15.36
C LEU A 91 -11.59 3.74 15.78
N GLN A 92 -12.71 3.93 16.48
CA GLN A 92 -13.11 5.23 16.95
C GLN A 92 -12.54 5.56 18.34
N SER A 93 -12.26 4.52 19.14
CA SER A 93 -11.83 4.68 20.52
C SER A 93 -10.86 3.58 20.96
N LEU A 94 -10.19 3.82 22.09
CA LEU A 94 -9.38 2.80 22.74
C LEU A 94 -10.23 1.60 23.21
N ASP A 95 -11.46 1.84 23.63
CA ASP A 95 -12.36 0.77 24.09
C ASP A 95 -12.77 -0.14 22.92
N ASP A 96 -13.03 0.42 21.71
CA ASP A 96 -13.24 -0.37 20.50
C ASP A 96 -12.00 -1.22 20.18
N ALA A 97 -10.79 -0.63 20.35
CA ALA A 97 -9.54 -1.33 20.13
C ALA A 97 -9.37 -2.54 21.08
N LYS A 98 -9.69 -2.37 22.35
CA LYS A 98 -9.66 -3.46 23.36
C LYS A 98 -10.62 -4.58 23.01
N GLN A 99 -11.87 -4.24 22.68
CA GLN A 99 -12.87 -5.21 22.32
C GLN A 99 -12.50 -6.01 21.05
N ALA A 100 -12.02 -5.29 20.03
CA ALA A 100 -11.57 -5.91 18.80
C ALA A 100 -10.37 -6.84 19.02
N ALA A 101 -9.38 -6.41 19.81
CA ALA A 101 -8.22 -7.23 20.14
C ALA A 101 -8.57 -8.50 20.90
N LEU A 102 -9.56 -8.46 21.77
CA LEU A 102 -10.11 -9.65 22.45
C LEU A 102 -10.77 -10.63 21.46
N GLN A 103 -11.53 -10.11 20.49
CA GLN A 103 -12.19 -10.94 19.47
C GLN A 103 -11.19 -11.58 18.50
N ILE A 104 -10.20 -10.80 18.04
CA ILE A 104 -9.16 -11.26 17.11
C ILE A 104 -8.20 -12.24 17.79
N GLY A 105 -7.92 -12.00 19.07
CA GLY A 105 -6.94 -12.73 19.90
C GLY A 105 -5.52 -12.17 19.76
N TYR A 106 -4.87 -11.97 20.91
CA TYR A 106 -3.48 -11.53 20.96
C TYR A 106 -2.49 -12.61 20.46
N PRO A 107 -1.33 -12.23 19.91
CA PRO A 107 -0.89 -10.87 19.67
C PRO A 107 -1.58 -10.22 18.48
N VAL A 108 -1.78 -8.90 18.56
CA VAL A 108 -2.31 -8.06 17.49
C VAL A 108 -1.30 -7.03 17.02
N MET A 109 -1.50 -6.52 15.82
CA MET A 109 -0.76 -5.40 15.26
C MET A 109 -1.66 -4.17 15.20
N LEU A 110 -1.36 -3.16 15.99
CA LEU A 110 -1.99 -1.84 15.90
C LEU A 110 -1.29 -1.04 14.80
N LYS A 111 -2.07 -0.46 13.90
CA LYS A 111 -1.56 0.22 12.71
C LYS A 111 -2.22 1.59 12.53
N SER A 112 -1.42 2.59 12.14
CA SER A 112 -1.95 3.81 11.53
C SER A 112 -2.45 3.52 10.10
N THR A 113 -3.52 4.18 9.68
CA THR A 113 -4.11 4.09 8.33
C THR A 113 -3.15 4.52 7.25
N ALA A 114 -2.50 5.62 7.47
CA ALA A 114 -1.43 6.10 6.62
C ALA A 114 -0.09 5.65 7.19
N GLY A 115 0.84 5.31 6.32
CA GLY A 115 2.19 4.94 6.72
C GLY A 115 2.72 3.72 5.98
N GLY A 116 4.02 3.75 5.73
CA GLY A 116 4.82 2.69 5.13
C GLY A 116 6.04 2.36 5.99
N GLY A 117 6.72 1.26 5.66
CA GLY A 117 8.02 0.94 6.22
C GLY A 117 8.13 0.75 7.73
N GLY A 118 7.02 0.46 8.39
CA GLY A 118 7.02 0.20 9.83
C GLY A 118 6.75 1.42 10.72
N ILE A 119 6.55 2.60 10.15
CA ILE A 119 6.12 3.80 10.91
C ILE A 119 4.62 3.64 11.23
N GLY A 120 4.23 3.96 12.47
CA GLY A 120 2.84 3.81 12.90
C GLY A 120 2.38 2.36 13.08
N LEU A 121 3.30 1.44 13.35
CA LEU A 121 3.02 0.04 13.67
C LEU A 121 3.46 -0.27 15.10
N SER A 122 2.60 -0.96 15.85
CA SER A 122 2.95 -1.51 17.16
C SER A 122 2.39 -2.91 17.33
N ARG A 123 3.27 -3.88 17.64
CA ARG A 123 2.85 -5.20 18.07
C ARG A 123 2.45 -5.13 19.52
N CYS A 124 1.25 -5.63 19.84
CA CYS A 124 0.71 -5.69 21.18
C CYS A 124 0.44 -7.15 21.55
N ASN A 125 1.08 -7.64 22.58
CA ASN A 125 0.97 -9.02 23.05
C ASN A 125 -0.19 -9.20 24.04
N ASN A 126 -0.68 -8.11 24.63
CA ASN A 126 -1.74 -8.06 25.62
C ASN A 126 -2.41 -6.67 25.62
N GLU A 127 -3.43 -6.50 26.45
CA GLU A 127 -4.18 -5.25 26.58
C GLU A 127 -3.35 -4.09 27.07
N ASP A 128 -2.46 -4.30 28.04
CA ASP A 128 -1.62 -3.23 28.61
C ASP A 128 -0.71 -2.62 27.54
N GLU A 129 -0.10 -3.48 26.71
CA GLU A 129 0.72 -3.03 25.59
C GLU A 129 -0.11 -2.28 24.53
N LEU A 130 -1.35 -2.72 24.27
CA LEU A 130 -2.27 -2.03 23.37
C LEU A 130 -2.63 -0.64 23.88
N VAL A 131 -2.97 -0.51 25.17
CA VAL A 131 -3.28 0.77 25.82
C VAL A 131 -2.10 1.73 25.72
N ALA A 132 -0.89 1.24 26.03
CA ALA A 132 0.32 2.05 26.00
C ALA A 132 0.68 2.52 24.58
N ALA A 133 0.39 1.71 23.55
CA ALA A 133 0.73 2.00 22.17
C ALA A 133 -0.30 2.90 21.45
N PHE A 134 -1.58 2.86 21.85
CA PHE A 134 -2.69 3.42 21.08
C PHE A 134 -2.51 4.91 20.75
N GLU A 135 -2.27 5.74 21.77
CA GLU A 135 -2.07 7.18 21.57
C GLU A 135 -0.78 7.52 20.82
N SER A 136 0.25 6.69 20.97
CA SER A 136 1.52 6.87 20.27
C SER A 136 1.38 6.60 18.78
N VAL A 137 0.70 5.51 18.41
CA VAL A 137 0.46 5.14 17.01
C VAL A 137 -0.44 6.17 16.32
N LYS A 138 -1.47 6.65 17.03
CA LYS A 138 -2.37 7.69 16.53
C LYS A 138 -1.61 8.99 16.24
N ARG A 139 -0.80 9.48 17.20
CA ARG A 139 0.02 10.69 16.99
C ARG A 139 1.04 10.56 15.88
N LEU A 140 1.62 9.38 15.69
CA LEU A 140 2.55 9.15 14.57
C LEU A 140 1.82 9.26 13.23
N GLY A 141 0.60 8.72 13.13
CA GLY A 141 -0.24 8.90 11.95
C GLY A 141 -0.51 10.36 11.64
N GLU A 142 -0.95 11.14 12.63
CA GLU A 142 -1.19 12.57 12.50
C GLU A 142 0.06 13.35 12.08
N SER A 143 1.20 13.06 12.71
CA SER A 143 2.44 13.84 12.51
C SER A 143 3.10 13.58 11.15
N PHE A 144 3.02 12.36 10.64
CA PHE A 144 3.72 11.97 9.40
C PHE A 144 2.82 11.94 8.17
N PHE A 145 1.50 11.77 8.37
CA PHE A 145 0.58 11.48 7.27
C PHE A 145 -0.71 12.31 7.30
N SER A 146 -0.84 13.23 8.25
CA SER A 146 -2.04 14.04 8.46
C SER A 146 -3.32 13.20 8.65
N ASP A 147 -3.19 11.96 9.10
CA ASP A 147 -4.29 11.04 9.34
C ASP A 147 -4.11 10.34 10.71
N SER A 148 -5.12 10.49 11.56
CA SER A 148 -5.15 9.90 12.91
C SER A 148 -5.84 8.55 12.98
N GLY A 149 -6.30 8.01 11.86
CA GLY A 149 -6.99 6.74 11.80
C GLY A 149 -6.11 5.57 12.28
N VAL A 150 -6.65 4.68 13.09
CA VAL A 150 -5.98 3.47 13.55
C VAL A 150 -6.88 2.25 13.35
N PHE A 151 -6.28 1.10 13.12
CA PHE A 151 -6.96 -0.19 13.02
C PHE A 151 -6.08 -1.30 13.58
N ILE A 152 -6.68 -2.47 13.81
CA ILE A 152 -5.99 -3.65 14.36
C ILE A 152 -6.09 -4.80 13.38
N GLU A 153 -5.03 -5.57 13.27
CA GLU A 153 -5.00 -6.86 12.59
C GLU A 153 -4.35 -7.92 13.47
N ARG A 154 -4.69 -9.18 13.22
CA ARG A 154 -3.99 -10.30 13.84
C ARG A 154 -2.50 -10.26 13.46
N PHE A 155 -1.63 -10.35 14.45
CA PHE A 155 -0.20 -10.49 14.19
C PHE A 155 0.13 -11.92 13.76
N VAL A 156 0.79 -12.05 12.62
CA VAL A 156 1.26 -13.34 12.10
C VAL A 156 2.77 -13.45 12.34
N ALA A 157 3.14 -14.25 13.34
CA ALA A 157 4.54 -14.35 13.81
C ALA A 157 5.50 -14.95 12.77
N ARG A 158 5.00 -15.84 11.90
CA ARG A 158 5.78 -16.49 10.85
C ARG A 158 5.06 -16.31 9.53
N ALA A 159 5.34 -15.22 8.87
CA ALA A 159 4.80 -14.90 7.56
C ALA A 159 5.90 -14.81 6.52
N ARG A 160 5.60 -15.22 5.31
CA ARG A 160 6.36 -14.86 4.12
C ARG A 160 5.73 -13.62 3.51
N HIS A 161 6.55 -12.73 3.01
CA HIS A 161 6.09 -11.61 2.21
C HIS A 161 6.22 -12.01 0.73
N VAL A 162 5.09 -12.35 0.14
CA VAL A 162 5.00 -12.68 -1.29
C VAL A 162 4.05 -11.68 -1.94
N GLU A 163 4.49 -11.07 -3.02
CA GLU A 163 3.69 -10.11 -3.79
C GLU A 163 3.51 -10.59 -5.23
N VAL A 164 2.41 -10.21 -5.85
CA VAL A 164 2.10 -10.54 -7.24
C VAL A 164 2.16 -9.29 -8.08
N GLN A 165 2.98 -9.32 -9.14
CA GLN A 165 2.98 -8.24 -10.13
C GLN A 165 1.77 -8.35 -11.03
N ILE A 166 1.00 -7.27 -11.12
CA ILE A 166 -0.13 -7.18 -12.04
C ILE A 166 0.12 -6.11 -13.11
N PHE A 167 -0.56 -6.27 -14.22
CA PHE A 167 -0.63 -5.30 -15.31
C PHE A 167 -2.06 -5.23 -15.81
N GLY A 168 -2.61 -4.03 -15.99
CA GLY A 168 -3.99 -3.81 -16.40
C GLY A 168 -4.12 -2.84 -17.56
N ASP A 169 -5.23 -2.94 -18.29
CA ASP A 169 -5.55 -2.07 -19.44
C ASP A 169 -6.52 -0.92 -19.09
N GLY A 170 -6.94 -0.82 -17.82
CA GLY A 170 -7.95 0.15 -17.37
C GLY A 170 -9.38 -0.17 -17.79
N ASN A 171 -9.59 -1.22 -18.57
CA ASN A 171 -10.91 -1.64 -19.08
C ASN A 171 -11.43 -2.92 -18.44
N GLY A 172 -10.67 -3.49 -17.51
CA GLY A 172 -11.03 -4.70 -16.79
C GLY A 172 -10.20 -5.93 -17.15
N THR A 173 -9.31 -5.86 -18.15
CA THR A 173 -8.33 -6.91 -18.39
C THR A 173 -7.15 -6.72 -17.45
N VAL A 174 -6.87 -7.71 -16.63
CA VAL A 174 -5.75 -7.71 -15.69
C VAL A 174 -4.97 -9.01 -15.81
N LEU A 175 -3.66 -8.92 -15.91
CA LEU A 175 -2.74 -10.05 -15.96
C LEU A 175 -1.91 -10.11 -14.69
N ALA A 176 -1.69 -11.31 -14.17
CA ALA A 176 -0.67 -11.59 -13.16
C ALA A 176 0.61 -12.02 -13.89
N LEU A 177 1.69 -11.27 -13.72
CA LEU A 177 2.97 -11.51 -14.41
C LEU A 177 3.92 -12.41 -13.61
N GLY A 178 3.52 -12.83 -12.43
CA GLY A 178 4.30 -13.66 -11.52
C GLY A 178 4.37 -13.06 -10.12
N GLU A 179 4.98 -13.81 -9.22
CA GLU A 179 5.15 -13.40 -7.83
C GLU A 179 6.63 -13.21 -7.47
N ARG A 180 6.87 -12.35 -6.46
CA ARG A 180 8.17 -12.12 -5.84
C ARG A 180 8.12 -12.50 -4.37
N GLU A 181 9.16 -13.17 -3.90
CA GLU A 181 9.45 -13.38 -2.49
C GLU A 181 10.25 -12.19 -1.96
N CYS A 182 9.72 -11.50 -0.97
CA CYS A 182 10.29 -10.27 -0.40
C CYS A 182 10.48 -10.37 1.12
N SER A 183 10.58 -11.56 1.67
CA SER A 183 10.67 -11.76 3.14
C SER A 183 12.01 -11.35 3.74
N LEU A 184 13.08 -11.30 2.93
CA LEU A 184 14.36 -10.86 3.41
C LEU A 184 14.40 -9.33 3.51
N GLN A 185 14.13 -8.83 4.72
CA GLN A 185 13.99 -7.42 5.00
C GLN A 185 14.89 -6.99 6.15
N ARG A 186 15.32 -5.73 6.10
CA ARG A 186 15.99 -5.04 7.21
C ARG A 186 15.14 -3.86 7.64
N ARG A 187 14.63 -3.88 8.87
CA ARG A 187 13.74 -2.83 9.41
C ARG A 187 12.55 -2.54 8.50
N ASN A 188 11.88 -3.61 8.04
CA ASN A 188 10.75 -3.58 7.10
C ASN A 188 11.09 -3.07 5.68
N GLN A 189 12.35 -2.92 5.34
CA GLN A 189 12.79 -2.58 3.99
C GLN A 189 13.27 -3.84 3.29
N LYS A 190 12.78 -4.10 2.08
CA LYS A 190 13.20 -5.23 1.25
C LYS A 190 14.68 -5.11 0.91
N VAL A 191 15.44 -6.19 1.11
CA VAL A 191 16.87 -6.26 0.84
C VAL A 191 17.17 -7.17 -0.35
N VAL A 192 16.45 -8.30 -0.42
CA VAL A 192 16.52 -9.24 -1.54
C VAL A 192 15.10 -9.58 -1.97
N GLU A 193 14.88 -9.53 -3.25
CA GLU A 193 13.67 -10.00 -3.91
C GLU A 193 14.03 -11.13 -4.87
N GLU A 194 13.24 -12.19 -4.84
CA GLU A 194 13.47 -13.39 -5.65
C GLU A 194 12.21 -13.77 -6.41
N THR A 195 12.34 -14.06 -7.69
CA THR A 195 11.24 -14.51 -8.55
C THR A 195 11.66 -15.73 -9.39
N PRO A 196 10.80 -16.75 -9.51
CA PRO A 196 9.55 -16.95 -8.75
C PRO A 196 9.81 -17.25 -7.28
N ALA A 197 8.79 -17.07 -6.42
CA ALA A 197 8.91 -17.34 -4.99
C ALA A 197 9.29 -18.82 -4.75
N PRO A 198 10.43 -19.11 -4.08
CA PRO A 198 10.91 -20.47 -3.89
C PRO A 198 10.01 -21.25 -2.94
N ASN A 199 9.87 -22.55 -3.18
CA ASN A 199 9.11 -23.48 -2.33
C ASN A 199 7.66 -23.00 -2.03
N LEU A 200 7.05 -22.24 -2.92
CA LEU A 200 5.64 -21.88 -2.84
C LEU A 200 4.80 -23.01 -3.43
N PRO A 201 3.86 -23.63 -2.67
CA PRO A 201 2.98 -24.66 -3.20
C PRO A 201 2.19 -24.15 -4.41
N GLN A 202 2.08 -24.98 -5.45
CA GLN A 202 1.43 -24.58 -6.71
C GLN A 202 -0.01 -24.06 -6.48
N ALA A 203 -0.80 -24.72 -5.66
CA ALA A 203 -2.16 -24.28 -5.34
C ALA A 203 -2.18 -22.89 -4.65
N THR A 204 -1.20 -22.60 -3.79
CA THR A 204 -1.07 -21.27 -3.15
C THR A 204 -0.70 -20.21 -4.18
N ARG A 205 0.22 -20.51 -5.09
CA ARG A 205 0.60 -19.62 -6.19
C ARG A 205 -0.60 -19.25 -7.05
N GLU A 206 -1.38 -20.24 -7.46
CA GLU A 206 -2.58 -20.03 -8.27
C GLU A 206 -3.63 -19.17 -7.53
N GLN A 207 -3.82 -19.40 -6.24
CA GLN A 207 -4.73 -18.60 -5.42
C GLN A 207 -4.25 -17.14 -5.28
N LEU A 208 -2.96 -16.91 -5.12
CA LEU A 208 -2.37 -15.57 -5.05
C LEU A 208 -2.58 -14.83 -6.36
N HIS A 209 -2.23 -15.45 -7.51
CA HIS A 209 -2.42 -14.86 -8.81
C HIS A 209 -3.90 -14.56 -9.10
N ALA A 210 -4.79 -15.52 -8.83
CA ALA A 210 -6.23 -15.32 -9.00
C ALA A 210 -6.78 -14.20 -8.11
N SER A 211 -6.29 -14.08 -6.89
CA SER A 211 -6.68 -13.00 -5.97
C SER A 211 -6.20 -11.63 -6.45
N ALA A 212 -4.96 -11.55 -6.93
CA ALA A 212 -4.39 -10.31 -7.47
C ALA A 212 -5.15 -9.85 -8.73
N VAL A 213 -5.50 -10.79 -9.63
CA VAL A 213 -6.29 -10.48 -10.83
C VAL A 213 -7.69 -9.98 -10.44
N ARG A 214 -8.39 -10.66 -9.53
CA ARG A 214 -9.71 -10.21 -9.07
C ARG A 214 -9.66 -8.81 -8.44
N LEU A 215 -8.64 -8.55 -7.61
CA LEU A 215 -8.43 -7.23 -7.02
C LEU A 215 -8.28 -6.15 -8.09
N GLY A 216 -7.38 -6.37 -9.05
CA GLY A 216 -7.16 -5.44 -10.15
C GLY A 216 -8.40 -5.24 -11.03
N GLN A 217 -9.16 -6.31 -11.34
CA GLN A 217 -10.41 -6.23 -12.08
C GLN A 217 -11.48 -5.41 -11.37
N THR A 218 -11.58 -5.55 -10.03
CA THR A 218 -12.56 -4.81 -9.21
C THR A 218 -12.41 -3.31 -9.34
N VAL A 219 -11.17 -2.82 -9.49
CA VAL A 219 -10.87 -1.39 -9.64
C VAL A 219 -10.57 -0.97 -11.07
N LYS A 220 -10.71 -1.88 -12.05
CA LYS A 220 -10.31 -1.65 -13.45
C LYS A 220 -8.89 -1.11 -13.53
N TYR A 221 -7.96 -1.81 -12.86
CA TYR A 221 -6.56 -1.40 -12.76
C TYR A 221 -5.96 -1.11 -14.12
N ARG A 222 -5.16 -0.05 -14.17
CA ARG A 222 -4.45 0.40 -15.38
C ARG A 222 -2.96 0.30 -15.17
#